data_a52938f28f8e9eef03c69bc98d3116ce
#
_entry.id   a52938f28f8e9eef03c69bc98d3116ce
#
_cell.length_a   1.000
_cell.length_b   1.000
_cell.length_c   1.000
_cell.angle_alpha   90.00
_cell.angle_beta   90.00
_cell.angle_gamma   90.00
#
_symmetry.space_group_name_H-M   'P 1'
#
loop_
_entity.id
_entity.type
_entity.pdbx_description
1 polymer ?
#
loop_
_entity_poly.entity_id
_entity_poly.type
_entity_poly.pdbx_seq_one_letter_code
_entity_poly.pdbx_strand_id
1 'polypeptide(L)'
;EQIPIVIAYGKKHGFKNNYPLFFIKNYSSQVLKANMRIVGATEFAVVLYRDKLPKFNNGRKIDKETGKPIRGTGKMIFNWINWERDNPKQYPKIHPTQKPVSVLKKIIEIFTDEGDVVIDPVAGSGATLRAARELGRNSYGFEIDKKFYKEAKEKMLSNPNKFKEITMDDYINTL
;
A
#
# COMPACT_ATOMS: atom_id res chain seq x y z
N GLU A 1 10.38 9.57 -15.37
CA GLU A 1 11.87 9.58 -15.36
C GLU A 1 12.49 8.69 -14.25
N GLN A 2 11.82 8.49 -13.11
CA GLN A 2 12.36 7.71 -11.99
C GLN A 2 12.17 6.19 -12.12
N ILE A 3 11.11 5.73 -12.80
CA ILE A 3 10.77 4.30 -12.89
C ILE A 3 11.91 3.46 -13.49
N PRO A 4 12.58 3.84 -14.59
CA PRO A 4 13.72 3.09 -15.11
C PRO A 4 14.85 2.92 -14.09
N ILE A 5 15.11 3.95 -13.30
CA ILE A 5 16.13 3.92 -12.24
C ILE A 5 15.74 2.92 -11.15
N VAL A 6 14.48 2.93 -10.70
CA VAL A 6 13.96 2.00 -9.70
C VAL A 6 14.03 0.56 -10.20
N ILE A 7 13.66 0.32 -11.47
CA ILE A 7 13.75 -1.01 -12.09
C ILE A 7 15.20 -1.48 -12.19
N ALA A 8 16.12 -0.62 -12.63
CA ALA A 8 17.54 -0.96 -12.74
C ALA A 8 18.14 -1.27 -11.36
N TYR A 9 17.80 -0.48 -10.35
CA TYR A 9 18.23 -0.71 -8.97
C TYR A 9 17.62 -2.01 -8.41
N GLY A 10 16.34 -2.24 -8.65
CA GLY A 10 15.66 -3.48 -8.27
C GLY A 10 16.34 -4.71 -8.86
N LYS A 11 16.68 -4.70 -10.14
CA LYS A 11 17.43 -5.79 -10.81
C LYS A 11 18.78 -6.06 -10.14
N LYS A 12 19.50 -5.00 -9.76
CA LYS A 12 20.79 -5.11 -9.04
C LYS A 12 20.62 -5.84 -7.70
N HIS A 13 19.45 -5.74 -7.07
CA HIS A 13 19.10 -6.39 -5.80
C HIS A 13 18.27 -7.68 -5.95
N GLY A 14 18.28 -8.28 -7.15
CA GLY A 14 17.67 -9.58 -7.40
C GLY A 14 16.18 -9.56 -7.76
N PHE A 15 15.57 -8.38 -7.93
CA PHE A 15 14.21 -8.24 -8.46
C PHE A 15 14.26 -8.24 -9.98
N LYS A 16 14.25 -9.42 -10.57
CA LYS A 16 14.44 -9.60 -12.02
C LYS A 16 13.25 -9.18 -12.86
N ASN A 17 12.06 -9.23 -12.28
CA ASN A 17 10.79 -9.05 -12.97
C ASN A 17 10.04 -7.84 -12.45
N ASN A 18 9.23 -7.24 -13.31
CA ASN A 18 8.41 -6.08 -12.93
C ASN A 18 7.20 -5.92 -13.85
N TYR A 19 6.19 -5.22 -13.35
CA TYR A 19 5.11 -4.69 -14.18
C TYR A 19 4.57 -3.37 -13.57
N PRO A 20 4.00 -2.47 -14.40
CA PRO A 20 3.52 -1.18 -13.95
C PRO A 20 2.15 -1.28 -13.30
N LEU A 21 1.91 -0.40 -12.31
CA LEU A 21 0.62 -0.04 -11.78
C LEU A 21 0.37 1.46 -11.99
N PHE A 22 -0.88 1.82 -12.22
CA PHE A 22 -1.31 3.18 -12.44
C PHE A 22 -2.37 3.56 -11.41
N PHE A 23 -2.21 4.72 -10.78
CA PHE A 23 -3.24 5.30 -9.94
C PHE A 23 -3.89 6.44 -10.70
N ILE A 24 -5.19 6.34 -10.95
CA ILE A 24 -5.95 7.32 -11.71
C ILE A 24 -6.74 8.18 -10.72
N LYS A 25 -6.39 9.46 -10.67
CA LYS A 25 -7.05 10.47 -9.83
C LYS A 25 -8.20 11.11 -10.57
N ASN A 26 -9.26 11.43 -9.86
CA ASN A 26 -10.33 12.30 -10.36
C ASN A 26 -10.01 13.79 -10.22
N TYR A 27 -8.77 14.13 -9.86
CA TYR A 27 -8.28 15.49 -9.70
C TYR A 27 -6.80 15.61 -10.06
N SER A 28 -6.34 16.83 -10.32
CA SER A 28 -4.91 17.11 -10.47
C SER A 28 -4.44 18.10 -9.40
N SER A 29 -3.21 17.92 -8.93
CA SER A 29 -2.53 18.92 -8.09
C SER A 29 -2.01 20.13 -8.88
N GLN A 30 -2.05 20.08 -10.21
CA GLN A 30 -1.53 21.11 -11.10
C GLN A 30 -2.60 22.13 -11.53
N VAL A 31 -3.49 22.52 -10.62
CA VAL A 31 -4.64 23.38 -10.90
C VAL A 31 -4.23 24.69 -11.60
N LEU A 32 -3.14 25.32 -11.16
CA LEU A 32 -2.64 26.56 -11.74
C LEU A 32 -2.19 26.43 -13.21
N LYS A 33 -1.95 25.21 -13.68
CA LYS A 33 -1.53 24.92 -15.06
C LYS A 33 -2.69 24.44 -15.95
N ALA A 34 -3.89 24.29 -15.39
CA ALA A 34 -5.04 23.70 -16.10
C ALA A 34 -5.46 24.52 -17.34
N ASN A 35 -5.28 25.83 -17.31
CA ASN A 35 -5.58 26.71 -18.44
C ASN A 35 -4.44 26.82 -19.47
N MET A 36 -3.29 26.20 -19.19
CA MET A 36 -2.09 26.32 -20.04
C MET A 36 -1.76 25.03 -20.79
N ARG A 37 -2.10 23.89 -20.21
CA ARG A 37 -1.79 22.56 -20.77
C ARG A 37 -2.62 21.46 -20.14
N ILE A 38 -2.60 20.28 -20.74
CA ILE A 38 -3.13 19.06 -20.13
C ILE A 38 -2.38 18.78 -18.82
N VAL A 39 -3.13 18.58 -17.74
CA VAL A 39 -2.58 18.33 -16.40
C VAL A 39 -2.60 16.84 -16.06
N GLY A 40 -1.54 16.36 -15.44
CA GLY A 40 -1.44 14.96 -15.05
C GLY A 40 -2.38 14.62 -13.89
N ALA A 41 -3.17 13.58 -14.07
CA ALA A 41 -4.05 13.00 -13.04
C ALA A 41 -3.69 11.55 -12.72
N THR A 42 -2.51 11.11 -13.12
CA THR A 42 -2.02 9.74 -12.86
C THR A 42 -0.78 9.74 -11.98
N GLU A 43 -0.65 8.74 -11.12
CA GLU A 43 0.60 8.38 -10.49
C GLU A 43 1.02 6.98 -10.93
N PHE A 44 2.32 6.78 -11.03
CA PHE A 44 2.91 5.51 -11.46
C PHE A 44 3.51 4.79 -10.27
N ALA A 45 3.31 3.48 -10.26
CA ALA A 45 4.03 2.57 -9.38
C ALA A 45 4.56 1.39 -10.19
N VAL A 46 5.48 0.64 -9.64
CA VAL A 46 5.99 -0.57 -10.24
C VAL A 46 5.98 -1.69 -9.20
N VAL A 47 5.46 -2.84 -9.58
CA VAL A 47 5.58 -4.07 -8.81
C VAL A 47 6.87 -4.74 -9.21
N LEU A 48 7.78 -4.91 -8.25
CA LEU A 48 9.04 -5.62 -8.43
C LEU A 48 8.94 -6.98 -7.74
N TYR A 49 9.38 -8.03 -8.42
CA TYR A 49 9.40 -9.38 -7.83
C TYR A 49 10.60 -10.19 -8.33
N ARG A 50 10.95 -11.23 -7.58
CA ARG A 50 12.12 -12.06 -7.86
C ARG A 50 11.79 -13.12 -8.93
N ASP A 51 11.80 -14.38 -8.57
CA ASP A 51 11.69 -15.49 -9.54
C ASP A 51 10.24 -15.96 -9.72
N LYS A 52 9.39 -15.79 -8.72
CA LYS A 52 7.98 -16.17 -8.76
C LYS A 52 7.08 -14.94 -8.75
N LEU A 53 5.95 -15.03 -9.45
CA LEU A 53 4.90 -14.02 -9.34
C LEU A 53 4.54 -13.79 -7.88
N PRO A 54 4.29 -12.53 -7.49
CA PRO A 54 3.82 -12.24 -6.14
C PRO A 54 2.47 -12.93 -5.89
N LYS A 55 2.12 -13.10 -4.63
CA LYS A 55 0.78 -13.53 -4.22
C LYS A 55 -0.25 -12.65 -4.91
N PHE A 56 -1.36 -13.24 -5.34
CA PHE A 56 -2.38 -12.52 -6.08
C PHE A 56 -3.77 -12.95 -5.66
N ASN A 57 -4.43 -12.12 -4.89
CA ASN A 57 -5.78 -12.32 -4.40
C ASN A 57 -6.77 -11.50 -5.23
N ASN A 58 -7.60 -12.16 -5.99
CA ASN A 58 -8.62 -11.54 -6.83
C ASN A 58 -10.06 -11.88 -6.39
N GLY A 59 -10.24 -12.30 -5.13
CA GLY A 59 -11.52 -12.72 -4.59
C GLY A 59 -12.00 -14.07 -5.11
N ARG A 60 -11.08 -14.91 -5.65
CA ARG A 60 -11.42 -16.27 -6.08
C ARG A 60 -11.84 -17.11 -4.88
N LYS A 61 -12.98 -17.77 -4.99
CA LYS A 61 -13.44 -18.70 -3.98
C LYS A 61 -12.60 -19.97 -3.98
N ILE A 62 -12.38 -20.52 -2.80
CA ILE A 62 -11.69 -21.79 -2.62
C ILE A 62 -12.75 -22.85 -2.27
N ASP A 63 -12.69 -23.95 -2.96
CA ASP A 63 -13.48 -25.12 -2.66
C ASP A 63 -13.07 -25.67 -1.28
N LYS A 64 -14.02 -25.86 -0.38
CA LYS A 64 -13.73 -26.25 1.01
C LYS A 64 -13.27 -27.70 1.17
N GLU A 65 -13.67 -28.58 0.23
CA GLU A 65 -13.33 -30.01 0.31
C GLU A 65 -11.98 -30.28 -0.33
N THR A 66 -11.73 -29.66 -1.50
CA THR A 66 -10.51 -29.92 -2.27
C THR A 66 -9.38 -28.93 -1.99
N GLY A 67 -9.66 -27.79 -1.36
CA GLY A 67 -8.72 -26.69 -1.16
C GLY A 67 -8.32 -25.96 -2.46
N LYS A 68 -8.97 -26.28 -3.59
CA LYS A 68 -8.63 -25.73 -4.91
C LYS A 68 -9.44 -24.49 -5.25
N PRO A 69 -8.86 -23.55 -6.02
CA PRO A 69 -9.60 -22.40 -6.51
C PRO A 69 -10.76 -22.78 -7.46
N ILE A 70 -11.95 -22.28 -7.19
CA ILE A 70 -13.11 -22.49 -8.05
C ILE A 70 -12.98 -21.60 -9.29
N ARG A 71 -13.00 -22.23 -10.48
CA ARG A 71 -12.87 -21.53 -11.76
C ARG A 71 -14.02 -20.52 -11.95
N GLY A 72 -13.71 -19.36 -12.50
CA GLY A 72 -14.72 -18.34 -12.85
C GLY A 72 -15.22 -17.49 -11.66
N THR A 73 -14.75 -17.72 -10.44
CA THR A 73 -15.20 -16.93 -9.26
C THR A 73 -14.33 -15.72 -8.97
N GLY A 74 -13.11 -15.65 -9.48
CA GLY A 74 -12.22 -14.51 -9.31
C GLY A 74 -12.60 -13.34 -10.23
N LYS A 75 -12.27 -12.12 -9.79
CA LYS A 75 -12.44 -10.90 -10.61
C LYS A 75 -11.19 -10.63 -11.44
N MET A 76 -11.38 -10.06 -12.62
CA MET A 76 -10.28 -9.47 -13.37
C MET A 76 -9.84 -8.20 -12.67
N ILE A 77 -8.56 -8.10 -12.33
CA ILE A 77 -7.95 -6.92 -11.73
C ILE A 77 -7.05 -6.28 -12.78
N PHE A 78 -7.33 -5.04 -13.10
CA PHE A 78 -6.55 -4.26 -14.04
C PHE A 78 -5.30 -3.68 -13.36
N ASN A 79 -4.31 -3.30 -14.15
CA ASN A 79 -3.10 -2.65 -13.66
C ASN A 79 -3.30 -1.16 -13.35
N TRP A 80 -4.53 -0.73 -13.12
CA TRP A 80 -4.88 0.60 -12.67
C TRP A 80 -5.87 0.58 -11.52
N ILE A 81 -5.75 1.55 -10.63
CA ILE A 81 -6.60 1.71 -9.44
C ILE A 81 -7.10 3.15 -9.40
N ASN A 82 -8.40 3.33 -9.25
CA ASN A 82 -8.98 4.64 -9.00
C ASN A 82 -8.51 5.15 -7.63
N TRP A 83 -8.01 6.38 -7.65
CA TRP A 83 -7.58 7.09 -6.47
C TRP A 83 -8.64 8.11 -6.08
N GLU A 84 -9.39 7.77 -5.07
CA GLU A 84 -10.31 8.68 -4.41
C GLU A 84 -9.67 9.21 -3.13
N ARG A 85 -10.02 10.45 -2.76
CA ARG A 85 -9.56 11.02 -1.49
C ARG A 85 -10.25 10.32 -0.34
N ASP A 86 -9.50 10.04 0.71
CA ASP A 86 -10.06 9.53 1.96
C ASP A 86 -10.97 10.58 2.64
N ASN A 87 -11.91 10.10 3.44
CA ASN A 87 -12.66 10.96 4.35
C ASN A 87 -11.73 11.45 5.47
N PRO A 88 -11.49 12.78 5.61
CA PRO A 88 -10.56 13.31 6.61
C PRO A 88 -10.98 13.05 8.07
N LYS A 89 -12.26 12.80 8.32
CA LYS A 89 -12.75 12.43 9.66
C LYS A 89 -12.30 11.03 10.07
N GLN A 90 -12.14 10.14 9.11
CA GLN A 90 -11.71 8.76 9.33
C GLN A 90 -10.19 8.60 9.21
N TYR A 91 -9.60 9.26 8.21
CA TYR A 91 -8.17 9.20 7.90
C TYR A 91 -7.61 10.62 7.82
N PRO A 92 -7.04 11.13 8.91
CA PRO A 92 -6.54 12.49 8.95
C PRO A 92 -5.41 12.70 7.95
N LYS A 93 -5.41 13.86 7.27
CA LYS A 93 -4.32 14.23 6.38
C LYS A 93 -3.16 14.80 7.21
N ILE A 94 -2.11 14.02 7.35
CA ILE A 94 -0.91 14.34 8.13
C ILE A 94 0.23 14.81 7.22
N HIS A 95 0.43 14.11 6.09
CA HIS A 95 1.55 14.37 5.19
C HIS A 95 1.05 14.97 3.86
N PRO A 96 1.76 15.95 3.25
CA PRO A 96 1.35 16.56 1.97
C PRO A 96 1.13 15.56 0.84
N THR A 97 1.98 14.54 0.75
CA THR A 97 1.95 13.51 -0.29
C THR A 97 1.32 12.19 0.17
N GLN A 98 0.52 12.24 1.26
CA GLN A 98 -0.15 11.05 1.80
C GLN A 98 -0.96 10.33 0.74
N LYS A 99 -0.76 9.02 0.65
CA LYS A 99 -1.58 8.13 -0.17
C LYS A 99 -2.88 7.81 0.56
N PRO A 100 -4.02 7.69 -0.14
CA PRO A 100 -5.27 7.29 0.49
C PRO A 100 -5.16 5.88 1.10
N VAL A 101 -5.66 5.72 2.31
CA VAL A 101 -5.73 4.42 2.99
C VAL A 101 -6.57 3.44 2.16
N SER A 102 -7.64 3.91 1.53
CA SER A 102 -8.50 3.10 0.65
C SER A 102 -7.75 2.48 -0.53
N VAL A 103 -6.83 3.23 -1.16
CA VAL A 103 -5.98 2.74 -2.25
C VAL A 103 -4.97 1.73 -1.74
N LEU A 104 -4.33 2.01 -0.61
CA LEU A 104 -3.35 1.12 0.01
C LEU A 104 -3.98 -0.20 0.45
N LYS A 105 -5.20 -0.17 0.98
CA LYS A 105 -5.96 -1.38 1.31
C LYS A 105 -6.16 -2.27 0.09
N LYS A 106 -6.58 -1.72 -1.05
CA LYS A 106 -6.73 -2.49 -2.30
C LYS A 106 -5.44 -3.20 -2.72
N ILE A 107 -4.30 -2.50 -2.61
CA ILE A 107 -2.99 -3.10 -2.95
C ILE A 107 -2.63 -4.21 -1.97
N ILE A 108 -2.78 -3.96 -0.68
CA ILE A 108 -2.47 -4.93 0.37
C ILE A 108 -3.34 -6.18 0.23
N GLU A 109 -4.64 -6.04 -0.01
CA GLU A 109 -5.55 -7.17 -0.26
C GLU A 109 -5.13 -8.03 -1.46
N ILE A 110 -4.68 -7.39 -2.55
CA ILE A 110 -4.27 -8.11 -3.76
C ILE A 110 -3.02 -8.96 -3.50
N PHE A 111 -2.04 -8.42 -2.77
CA PHE A 111 -0.70 -9.01 -2.68
C PHE A 111 -0.41 -9.74 -1.38
N THR A 112 -1.31 -9.71 -0.41
CA THR A 112 -1.09 -10.33 0.91
C THR A 112 -2.32 -11.06 1.40
N ASP A 113 -2.11 -11.99 2.35
CA ASP A 113 -3.17 -12.61 3.15
C ASP A 113 -3.19 -12.02 4.58
N GLU A 114 -4.23 -12.33 5.33
CA GLU A 114 -4.29 -12.01 6.74
C GLU A 114 -3.11 -12.66 7.49
N GLY A 115 -2.49 -11.91 8.41
CA GLY A 115 -1.29 -12.33 9.13
C GLY A 115 0.03 -12.09 8.40
N ASP A 116 0.03 -11.80 7.09
CA ASP A 116 1.25 -11.42 6.38
C ASP A 116 1.84 -10.11 6.90
N VAL A 117 3.12 -9.88 6.61
CA VAL A 117 3.87 -8.69 7.04
C VAL A 117 3.96 -7.67 5.91
N VAL A 118 3.58 -6.44 6.19
CA VAL A 118 3.73 -5.28 5.30
C VAL A 118 4.80 -4.35 5.87
N ILE A 119 5.80 -4.00 5.08
CA ILE A 119 6.88 -3.09 5.49
C ILE A 119 6.82 -1.82 4.64
N ASP A 120 6.80 -0.67 5.29
CA ASP A 120 6.88 0.65 4.65
C ASP A 120 8.16 1.38 5.13
N PRO A 121 9.22 1.42 4.31
CA PRO A 121 10.49 2.03 4.69
C PRO A 121 10.45 3.56 4.77
N VAL A 122 9.38 4.20 4.32
CA VAL A 122 9.18 5.66 4.30
C VAL A 122 7.74 6.02 4.65
N ALA A 123 7.34 5.63 5.86
CA ALA A 123 5.94 5.55 6.29
C ALA A 123 5.17 6.89 6.28
N GLY A 124 5.87 8.03 6.39
CA GLY A 124 5.27 9.35 6.36
C GLY A 124 4.13 9.51 7.37
N SER A 125 2.91 9.52 6.87
CA SER A 125 1.70 9.60 7.70
C SER A 125 1.31 8.30 8.40
N GLY A 126 1.95 7.17 8.10
CA GLY A 126 1.55 5.84 8.57
C GLY A 126 0.32 5.26 7.87
N ALA A 127 -0.09 5.81 6.73
CA ALA A 127 -1.28 5.35 6.00
C ALA A 127 -1.19 3.87 5.58
N THR A 128 0.00 3.41 5.16
CA THR A 128 0.24 2.00 4.81
C THR A 128 0.06 1.09 6.02
N LEU A 129 0.59 1.48 7.17
CA LEU A 129 0.47 0.73 8.42
C LEU A 129 -0.99 0.66 8.88
N ARG A 130 -1.71 1.78 8.74
CA ARG A 130 -3.14 1.82 9.03
C ARG A 130 -3.93 0.88 8.13
N ALA A 131 -3.66 0.91 6.82
CA ALA A 131 -4.30 0.03 5.86
C ALA A 131 -4.03 -1.45 6.16
N ALA A 132 -2.78 -1.81 6.43
CA ALA A 132 -2.37 -3.16 6.78
C ALA A 132 -3.08 -3.65 8.04
N ARG A 133 -3.08 -2.84 9.10
CA ARG A 133 -3.74 -3.16 10.36
C ARG A 133 -5.25 -3.37 10.21
N GLU A 134 -5.95 -2.51 9.46
CA GLU A 134 -7.38 -2.67 9.22
C GLU A 134 -7.75 -3.94 8.46
N LEU A 135 -6.80 -4.50 7.74
CA LEU A 135 -6.93 -5.75 6.98
C LEU A 135 -6.39 -6.97 7.74
N GLY A 136 -5.98 -6.85 9.00
CA GLY A 136 -5.43 -7.95 9.78
C GLY A 136 -4.01 -8.39 9.39
N ARG A 137 -3.23 -7.49 8.76
CA ARG A 137 -1.81 -7.71 8.45
C ARG A 137 -0.94 -7.10 9.53
N ASN A 138 0.20 -7.76 9.81
CA ASN A 138 1.25 -7.14 10.60
C ASN A 138 1.95 -6.06 9.78
N SER A 139 2.43 -5.00 10.42
CA SER A 139 3.11 -3.94 9.68
C SER A 139 4.23 -3.28 10.47
N TYR A 140 5.29 -2.95 9.75
CA TYR A 140 6.41 -2.17 10.25
C TYR A 140 6.63 -0.97 9.34
N GLY A 141 6.91 0.19 9.94
CA GLY A 141 7.16 1.41 9.19
C GLY A 141 8.30 2.22 9.80
N PHE A 142 9.03 2.90 8.93
CA PHE A 142 10.14 3.75 9.30
C PHE A 142 9.86 5.18 8.85
N GLU A 143 10.05 6.14 9.73
CA GLU A 143 9.91 7.56 9.44
C GLU A 143 11.03 8.34 10.14
N ILE A 144 11.82 9.07 9.35
CA ILE A 144 12.97 9.82 9.85
C ILE A 144 12.56 11.18 10.44
N ASP A 145 11.48 11.78 9.91
CA ASP A 145 10.98 13.06 10.41
C ASP A 145 10.20 12.84 11.71
N LYS A 146 10.75 13.33 12.81
CA LYS A 146 10.18 13.19 14.15
C LYS A 146 8.75 13.75 14.27
N LYS A 147 8.42 14.82 13.51
CA LYS A 147 7.09 15.41 13.51
C LYS A 147 6.09 14.47 12.86
N PHE A 148 6.39 13.99 11.65
CA PHE A 148 5.51 13.03 10.96
C PHE A 148 5.38 11.72 11.72
N TYR A 149 6.46 11.21 12.30
CA TYR A 149 6.44 10.03 13.16
C TYR A 149 5.48 10.21 14.33
N LYS A 150 5.58 11.32 15.07
CA LYS A 150 4.69 11.63 16.21
C LYS A 150 3.23 11.75 15.75
N GLU A 151 2.98 12.54 14.70
CA GLU A 151 1.62 12.73 14.20
C GLU A 151 1.00 11.43 13.65
N ALA A 152 1.78 10.58 13.00
CA ALA A 152 1.33 9.27 12.55
C ALA A 152 0.89 8.40 13.73
N LYS A 153 1.68 8.32 14.79
CA LYS A 153 1.32 7.57 16.00
C LYS A 153 0.06 8.12 16.68
N GLU A 154 0.00 9.42 16.88
CA GLU A 154 -1.07 10.06 17.65
C GLU A 154 -2.40 10.15 16.87
N LYS A 155 -2.38 10.30 15.55
CA LYS A 155 -3.57 10.59 14.75
C LYS A 155 -3.97 9.45 13.81
N MET A 156 -3.02 8.85 13.08
CA MET A 156 -3.33 7.82 12.09
C MET A 156 -3.43 6.43 12.72
N LEU A 157 -2.56 6.13 13.68
CA LEU A 157 -2.43 4.80 14.28
C LEU A 157 -3.09 4.67 15.64
N SER A 158 -3.51 5.76 16.24
CA SER A 158 -4.07 5.84 17.60
C SER A 158 -5.51 5.38 17.75
N ASN A 159 -5.95 4.36 17.03
CA ASN A 159 -7.29 3.82 17.31
C ASN A 159 -7.18 2.74 18.42
N PRO A 160 -7.61 3.05 19.68
CA PRO A 160 -7.32 2.22 20.85
C PRO A 160 -8.07 0.88 20.89
N ASN A 161 -9.05 0.66 20.01
CA ASN A 161 -10.03 -0.40 20.22
C ASN A 161 -9.78 -1.73 19.50
N LYS A 162 -8.65 -1.96 18.80
CA LYS A 162 -8.51 -3.23 18.07
C LYS A 162 -7.13 -3.91 18.02
N PHE A 163 -6.00 -3.28 18.35
CA PHE A 163 -4.70 -3.94 18.13
C PHE A 163 -3.67 -3.62 19.22
N LYS A 164 -2.98 -4.66 19.69
CA LYS A 164 -1.82 -4.55 20.56
C LYS A 164 -0.63 -4.08 19.72
N GLU A 165 -0.04 -2.94 20.02
CA GLU A 165 1.27 -2.57 19.48
C GLU A 165 2.29 -3.55 20.04
N ILE A 166 2.96 -4.30 19.16
CA ILE A 166 4.12 -5.08 19.52
C ILE A 166 5.34 -4.25 19.13
N THR A 167 6.17 -3.93 20.09
CA THR A 167 7.43 -3.24 19.84
C THR A 167 8.49 -4.22 19.33
N MET A 168 9.60 -3.71 18.77
CA MET A 168 10.74 -4.57 18.41
C MET A 168 11.29 -5.32 19.63
N ASP A 169 11.24 -4.71 20.82
CA ASP A 169 11.67 -5.34 22.07
C ASP A 169 10.75 -6.49 22.47
N ASP A 170 9.44 -6.36 22.26
CA ASP A 170 8.48 -7.44 22.46
C ASP A 170 8.76 -8.63 21.54
N TYR A 171 9.16 -8.35 20.29
CA TYR A 171 9.49 -9.39 19.30
C TYR A 171 10.80 -10.11 19.65
N ILE A 172 11.84 -9.38 20.03
CA ILE A 172 13.14 -9.93 20.43
C ILE A 172 13.00 -10.83 21.66
N ASN A 173 12.13 -10.47 22.61
CA ASN A 173 11.87 -11.25 23.81
C ASN A 173 11.03 -12.52 23.59
N THR A 174 10.52 -12.75 22.38
CA THR A 174 9.76 -13.94 21.99
C THR A 174 10.57 -14.96 21.16
N LEU A 175 11.80 -14.62 20.80
CA LEU A 175 12.78 -15.51 20.14
C LEU A 175 13.70 -16.15 21.15
#